data_0d773c5056e18347bb2534f514cc52ba
#
_entry.id   0d773c5056e18347bb2534f514cc52ba
#
_cell.length_a   1.000
_cell.length_b   1.000
_cell.length_c   1.000
_cell.angle_alpha   90.00
_cell.angle_beta   90.00
_cell.angle_gamma   90.00
#
_symmetry.space_group_name_H-M   'P 1'
#
loop_
_entity.id
_entity.type
_entity.pdbx_description
1 polymer ?
#
loop_
_entity_poly.entity_id
_entity_poly.type
_entity_poly.pdbx_seq_one_letter_code
_entity_poly.pdbx_strand_id
1 'polypeptide(L)'
;REFFMDNYSGNKEYNIYRDIRNRTNGEIYLGVVGPVRTGKSTFIKRFMELMVLPFMDGEAEKERAMDELPQAAAGKAIMTTEPKFIPQQAAEIRLSAFKMEEEPLKLRVRLVDCVGFLADGAVGHMEGNGSRMVKTPWSDQEIPFAEAASIGTEKVIRDHATIGIVVTTDGTIGELERENYINAEERTVRELKNIGKPFVILLNSAKPYAQETIKLASEMEENYQTTVVPVNCEQLRREDVLKILESVLYEFPIQRMEFFIPKWTEMLSADHPVKSLFLRSHIHAVP
;
A
#
# COMPACT_ATOMS: atom_id res chain seq x y z
N ARG A 1 -1.57 -54.84 -13.50
CA ARG A 1 -2.38 -53.67 -13.19
C ARG A 1 -1.53 -52.77 -12.29
N GLU A 2 -0.72 -51.95 -12.93
CA GLU A 2 0.07 -50.91 -12.28
C GLU A 2 -0.89 -49.82 -11.83
N PHE A 3 -0.96 -49.62 -10.53
CA PHE A 3 -1.55 -48.40 -9.95
C PHE A 3 -0.53 -47.29 -10.13
N PHE A 4 -0.79 -46.41 -11.07
CA PHE A 4 -0.17 -45.09 -11.10
C PHE A 4 -0.60 -44.36 -9.82
N MET A 5 0.25 -44.35 -8.81
CA MET A 5 0.24 -43.35 -7.78
C MET A 5 0.78 -42.05 -8.43
N ASP A 6 -0.11 -41.28 -9.01
CA ASP A 6 0.19 -39.91 -9.36
C ASP A 6 0.52 -39.18 -8.06
N ASN A 7 1.76 -38.72 -7.98
CA ASN A 7 2.34 -37.95 -6.92
C ASN A 7 1.47 -36.69 -6.64
N TYR A 8 0.63 -36.77 -5.60
CA TYR A 8 0.10 -35.63 -4.92
C TYR A 8 1.18 -34.96 -4.04
N SER A 9 2.30 -34.57 -4.64
CA SER A 9 3.26 -33.63 -4.03
C SER A 9 3.19 -32.29 -4.73
N GLY A 10 2.07 -31.64 -4.59
CA GLY A 10 1.80 -30.32 -5.13
C GLY A 10 1.20 -29.41 -4.08
N ASN A 11 1.80 -29.32 -2.90
CA ASN A 11 1.79 -28.10 -2.14
C ASN A 11 2.57 -27.06 -2.97
N LYS A 12 1.92 -26.48 -3.99
CA LYS A 12 2.36 -25.21 -4.51
C LYS A 12 2.13 -24.24 -3.34
N GLU A 13 3.19 -24.03 -2.55
CA GLU A 13 3.21 -22.93 -1.60
C GLU A 13 2.63 -21.72 -2.32
N TYR A 14 1.59 -21.16 -1.72
CA TYR A 14 0.90 -19.99 -2.28
C TYR A 14 1.92 -18.87 -2.43
N ASN A 15 2.36 -18.63 -3.66
CA ASN A 15 3.33 -17.58 -3.93
C ASN A 15 2.59 -16.27 -4.10
N ILE A 16 2.52 -15.56 -3.00
CA ILE A 16 1.87 -14.28 -2.82
C ILE A 16 2.31 -13.24 -3.88
N TYR A 17 3.59 -13.24 -4.22
CA TYR A 17 4.15 -12.32 -5.20
C TYR A 17 3.76 -12.66 -6.65
N ARG A 18 3.55 -13.97 -6.93
CA ARG A 18 3.02 -14.41 -8.22
C ARG A 18 1.57 -13.97 -8.39
N ASP A 19 0.82 -13.94 -7.30
CA ASP A 19 -0.57 -13.45 -7.30
C ASP A 19 -0.63 -11.94 -7.57
N ILE A 20 0.23 -11.13 -6.95
CA ILE A 20 0.36 -9.70 -7.29
C ILE A 20 0.62 -9.53 -8.78
N ARG A 21 1.65 -10.20 -9.30
CA ARG A 21 2.03 -10.11 -10.70
C ARG A 21 0.87 -10.42 -11.63
N ASN A 22 0.11 -11.46 -11.32
CA ASN A 22 -1.04 -11.87 -12.14
C ASN A 22 -2.18 -10.85 -12.09
N ARG A 23 -2.44 -10.25 -10.92
CA ARG A 23 -3.51 -9.27 -10.71
C ARG A 23 -3.19 -7.90 -11.29
N THR A 24 -1.92 -7.53 -11.38
CA THR A 24 -1.46 -6.21 -11.80
C THR A 24 -0.79 -6.20 -13.17
N ASN A 25 -0.85 -7.30 -13.92
CA ASN A 25 -0.12 -7.45 -15.20
C ASN A 25 1.40 -7.23 -15.07
N GLY A 26 1.95 -7.44 -13.88
CA GLY A 26 3.37 -7.28 -13.60
C GLY A 26 3.83 -5.84 -13.33
N GLU A 27 2.93 -4.85 -13.37
CA GLU A 27 3.21 -3.47 -12.95
C GLU A 27 2.37 -3.08 -11.74
N ILE A 28 3.03 -2.53 -10.73
CA ILE A 28 2.39 -2.09 -9.49
C ILE A 28 2.64 -0.60 -9.30
N TYR A 29 1.57 0.15 -9.14
CA TYR A 29 1.59 1.56 -8.78
C TYR A 29 1.19 1.71 -7.33
N LEU A 30 2.17 1.97 -6.46
CA LEU A 30 1.96 2.20 -5.03
C LEU A 30 1.63 3.68 -4.79
N GLY A 31 0.38 4.01 -4.59
CA GLY A 31 -0.05 5.35 -4.21
C GLY A 31 0.24 5.60 -2.74
N VAL A 32 1.23 6.43 -2.45
CA VAL A 32 1.58 6.80 -1.06
C VAL A 32 0.79 8.03 -0.67
N VAL A 33 -0.25 7.84 0.10
CA VAL A 33 -1.26 8.85 0.44
C VAL A 33 -1.39 9.04 1.96
N GLY A 34 -2.21 9.96 2.39
CA GLY A 34 -2.43 10.22 3.82
C GLY A 34 -2.23 11.69 4.19
N PRO A 35 -2.36 12.07 5.45
CA PRO A 35 -2.19 13.44 5.89
C PRO A 35 -0.82 14.04 5.57
N VAL A 36 -0.73 15.34 5.46
CA VAL A 36 0.57 16.02 5.27
C VAL A 36 1.50 15.75 6.46
N ARG A 37 2.83 15.69 6.21
CA ARG A 37 3.89 15.56 7.23
C ARG A 37 3.86 14.28 8.08
N THR A 38 3.20 13.23 7.63
CA THR A 38 3.17 11.93 8.32
C THR A 38 4.35 11.01 7.99
N GLY A 39 5.26 11.43 7.10
CA GLY A 39 6.42 10.62 6.71
C GLY A 39 6.28 9.90 5.36
N LYS A 40 5.32 10.29 4.50
CA LYS A 40 5.15 9.72 3.15
C LYS A 40 6.43 9.74 2.34
N SER A 41 7.07 10.90 2.22
CA SER A 41 8.31 11.07 1.46
C SER A 41 9.48 10.27 2.07
N THR A 42 9.51 10.12 3.39
CA THR A 42 10.48 9.28 4.10
C THR A 42 10.28 7.80 3.75
N PHE A 43 9.03 7.33 3.76
CA PHE A 43 8.69 5.97 3.34
C PHE A 43 9.11 5.72 1.89
N ILE A 44 8.77 6.62 0.96
CA ILE A 44 9.13 6.52 -0.46
C ILE A 44 10.66 6.41 -0.62
N LYS A 45 11.40 7.31 0.04
CA LYS A 45 12.86 7.30 0.01
C LYS A 45 13.41 5.95 0.49
N ARG A 46 12.97 5.48 1.66
CA ARG A 46 13.43 4.20 2.22
C ARG A 46 13.05 3.01 1.35
N PHE A 47 11.84 3.00 0.79
CA PHE A 47 11.43 1.97 -0.16
C PHE A 47 12.37 1.93 -1.37
N MET A 48 12.67 3.07 -1.97
CA MET A 48 13.58 3.15 -3.10
C MET A 48 14.99 2.67 -2.75
N GLU A 49 15.53 3.09 -1.62
CA GLU A 49 16.85 2.69 -1.12
C GLU A 49 16.96 1.18 -0.87
N LEU A 50 15.89 0.55 -0.38
CA LEU A 50 15.89 -0.86 0.03
C LEU A 50 15.48 -1.82 -1.09
N MET A 51 14.55 -1.41 -1.95
CA MET A 51 13.87 -2.30 -2.89
C MET A 51 14.18 -2.01 -4.34
N VAL A 52 14.60 -0.82 -4.70
CA VAL A 52 14.78 -0.40 -6.10
C VAL A 52 16.25 -0.18 -6.43
N LEU A 53 16.91 0.75 -5.77
CA LEU A 53 18.30 1.14 -6.08
C LEU A 53 19.31 -0.02 -6.05
N PRO A 54 19.22 -1.00 -5.13
CA PRO A 54 20.15 -2.13 -5.10
C PRO A 54 20.08 -3.05 -6.33
N PHE A 55 18.96 -3.00 -7.07
CA PHE A 55 18.69 -3.90 -8.21
C PHE A 55 18.74 -3.19 -9.56
N MET A 56 19.07 -1.92 -9.59
CA MET A 56 19.30 -1.19 -10.83
C MET A 56 20.70 -1.51 -11.40
N ASP A 57 20.79 -1.78 -12.71
CA ASP A 57 22.00 -2.22 -13.41
C ASP A 57 22.76 -1.04 -13.98
N GLY A 58 22.79 0.10 -13.60
CA GLY A 58 23.55 1.22 -14.17
C GLY A 58 23.76 2.36 -13.17
N GLU A 59 24.99 2.80 -13.00
CA GLU A 59 25.28 3.94 -12.11
C GLU A 59 24.52 5.21 -12.54
N ALA A 60 24.43 5.48 -13.85
CA ALA A 60 23.70 6.64 -14.36
C ALA A 60 22.17 6.53 -14.13
N GLU A 61 21.60 5.31 -14.12
CA GLU A 61 20.20 5.09 -13.77
C GLU A 61 19.95 5.25 -12.28
N LYS A 62 20.89 4.75 -11.46
CA LYS A 62 20.84 4.94 -10.00
C LYS A 62 20.91 6.42 -9.63
N GLU A 63 21.85 7.17 -10.22
CA GLU A 63 21.98 8.61 -9.98
C GLU A 63 20.69 9.35 -10.32
N ARG A 64 20.08 9.07 -11.50
CA ARG A 64 18.78 9.66 -11.87
C ARG A 64 17.69 9.30 -10.87
N ALA A 65 17.59 8.03 -10.50
CA ALA A 65 16.58 7.58 -9.54
C ALA A 65 16.78 8.23 -8.15
N MET A 66 18.05 8.48 -7.76
CA MET A 66 18.36 9.22 -6.52
C MET A 66 17.96 10.70 -6.61
N ASP A 67 18.15 11.34 -7.77
CA ASP A 67 17.73 12.73 -7.99
C ASP A 67 16.20 12.89 -8.01
N GLU A 68 15.48 11.82 -8.36
CA GLU A 68 14.02 11.79 -8.34
C GLU A 68 13.42 11.60 -6.95
N LEU A 69 14.24 11.20 -5.95
CA LEU A 69 13.74 10.97 -4.59
C LEU A 69 13.16 12.25 -3.99
N PRO A 70 12.12 12.13 -3.18
CA PRO A 70 11.61 13.28 -2.44
C PRO A 70 12.71 13.80 -1.52
N GLN A 71 13.07 15.05 -1.70
CA GLN A 71 13.93 15.72 -0.74
C GLN A 71 13.14 15.95 0.55
N ALA A 72 13.69 15.50 1.68
CA ALA A 72 13.13 15.83 2.97
C ALA A 72 13.11 17.37 3.09
N ALA A 73 11.94 17.96 2.97
CA ALA A 73 11.78 19.39 3.11
C ALA A 73 12.08 19.73 4.57
N ALA A 74 13.31 20.14 4.83
CA ALA A 74 13.72 20.73 6.11
C ALA A 74 13.09 22.13 6.34
N GLY A 75 12.07 22.48 5.58
CA GLY A 75 11.38 23.77 5.61
C GLY A 75 9.86 23.61 5.68
N LYS A 76 9.20 24.65 6.20
CA LYS A 76 7.75 24.74 6.41
C LYS A 76 6.93 24.80 5.11
N ALA A 77 7.54 24.89 3.93
CA ALA A 77 6.87 25.04 2.65
C ALA A 77 6.65 23.70 1.95
N ILE A 78 5.42 23.35 1.72
CA ILE A 78 5.02 22.26 0.82
C ILE A 78 5.22 22.78 -0.62
N MET A 79 6.03 22.07 -1.41
CA MET A 79 6.58 22.62 -2.66
C MET A 79 5.76 22.29 -3.91
N THR A 80 5.04 21.15 -3.95
CA THR A 80 4.29 20.73 -5.14
C THR A 80 2.89 20.25 -4.79
N THR A 81 1.94 20.46 -5.72
CA THR A 81 0.56 19.96 -5.61
C THR A 81 0.34 18.77 -6.57
N GLU A 82 1.26 18.54 -7.50
CA GLU A 82 1.14 17.52 -8.53
C GLU A 82 1.63 16.15 -8.03
N PRO A 83 0.94 15.07 -8.42
CA PRO A 83 1.43 13.71 -8.21
C PRO A 83 2.78 13.50 -8.89
N LYS A 84 3.74 12.93 -8.16
CA LYS A 84 5.06 12.61 -8.69
C LYS A 84 5.26 11.10 -8.75
N PHE A 85 5.60 10.59 -9.93
CA PHE A 85 5.97 9.19 -10.12
C PHE A 85 7.45 8.98 -9.79
N ILE A 86 7.76 8.00 -8.95
CA ILE A 86 9.10 7.72 -8.46
C ILE A 86 9.37 6.21 -8.53
N PRO A 87 10.32 5.75 -9.32
CA PRO A 87 10.99 6.51 -10.37
C PRO A 87 10.05 6.82 -11.54
N GLN A 88 10.44 7.75 -12.43
CA GLN A 88 9.63 8.10 -13.61
C GLN A 88 9.38 6.90 -14.52
N GLN A 89 10.36 6.02 -14.67
CA GLN A 89 10.21 4.73 -15.35
C GLN A 89 10.07 3.62 -14.30
N ALA A 90 9.12 2.70 -14.52
CA ALA A 90 8.90 1.60 -13.60
C ALA A 90 10.18 0.76 -13.40
N ALA A 91 10.62 0.63 -12.16
CA ALA A 91 11.79 -0.13 -11.82
C ALA A 91 11.46 -1.60 -11.56
N GLU A 92 12.31 -2.50 -12.07
CA GLU A 92 12.21 -3.92 -11.78
C GLU A 92 12.76 -4.18 -10.37
N ILE A 93 11.92 -4.75 -9.50
CA ILE A 93 12.33 -5.27 -8.20
C ILE A 93 12.35 -6.79 -8.25
N ARG A 94 13.35 -7.39 -7.59
CA ARG A 94 13.48 -8.84 -7.47
C ARG A 94 13.08 -9.24 -6.06
N LEU A 95 11.97 -9.94 -5.97
CA LEU A 95 11.45 -10.49 -4.73
C LEU A 95 11.90 -11.95 -4.67
N SER A 96 12.98 -12.23 -3.98
CA SER A 96 13.33 -13.59 -3.60
C SER A 96 12.53 -13.94 -2.35
N ALA A 97 11.35 -14.51 -2.57
CA ALA A 97 10.60 -15.17 -1.54
C ALA A 97 11.16 -16.58 -1.39
N PHE A 98 11.71 -16.87 -0.23
CA PHE A 98 12.11 -18.20 0.23
C PHE A 98 13.16 -18.97 -0.61
N LYS A 99 14.03 -19.66 0.10
CA LYS A 99 15.21 -20.41 -0.35
C LYS A 99 14.94 -21.57 -1.33
N MET A 100 13.75 -21.71 -1.91
CA MET A 100 13.35 -22.86 -2.72
C MET A 100 12.89 -22.54 -4.15
N GLU A 101 12.80 -21.28 -4.57
CA GLU A 101 12.48 -20.97 -5.97
C GLU A 101 13.75 -20.74 -6.78
N GLU A 102 13.87 -21.43 -7.92
CA GLU A 102 15.02 -21.35 -8.82
C GLU A 102 15.15 -19.97 -9.50
N GLU A 103 14.07 -19.17 -9.56
CA GLU A 103 14.09 -17.83 -10.13
C GLU A 103 13.38 -16.80 -9.24
N PRO A 104 14.02 -15.65 -8.97
CA PRO A 104 13.38 -14.56 -8.24
C PRO A 104 12.22 -13.98 -9.04
N LEU A 105 11.09 -13.75 -8.38
CA LEU A 105 9.95 -13.08 -9.02
C LEU A 105 10.30 -11.62 -9.34
N LYS A 106 10.11 -11.24 -10.59
CA LYS A 106 10.33 -9.89 -11.07
C LYS A 106 9.01 -9.11 -11.11
N LEU A 107 8.98 -7.97 -10.45
CA LEU A 107 7.87 -7.03 -10.48
C LEU A 107 8.36 -5.65 -10.90
N ARG A 108 7.56 -4.97 -11.69
CA ARG A 108 7.80 -3.56 -12.03
C ARG A 108 7.01 -2.68 -11.08
N VAL A 109 7.71 -1.82 -10.36
CA VAL A 109 7.11 -0.98 -9.32
C VAL A 109 7.32 0.50 -9.62
N ARG A 110 6.30 1.28 -9.35
CA ARG A 110 6.33 2.74 -9.29
C ARG A 110 5.65 3.20 -8.01
N LEU A 111 6.26 4.14 -7.32
CA LEU A 111 5.57 4.86 -6.26
C LEU A 111 4.98 6.14 -6.83
N VAL A 112 3.84 6.53 -6.30
CA VAL A 112 3.19 7.80 -6.66
C VAL A 112 3.09 8.62 -5.39
N ASP A 113 3.90 9.68 -5.33
CA ASP A 113 3.89 10.64 -4.21
C ASP A 113 2.83 11.71 -4.43
N CYS A 114 2.21 12.16 -3.36
CA CYS A 114 1.30 13.31 -3.36
C CYS A 114 1.47 14.11 -2.07
N VAL A 115 0.94 15.33 -2.09
CA VAL A 115 0.95 16.18 -0.89
C VAL A 115 0.21 15.53 0.28
N GLY A 116 -0.96 14.98 0.02
CA GLY A 116 -1.87 14.47 1.04
C GLY A 116 -2.91 15.51 1.45
N PHE A 117 -3.93 15.07 2.17
CA PHE A 117 -4.91 15.96 2.76
C PHE A 117 -4.30 16.76 3.91
N LEU A 118 -4.71 18.01 4.04
CA LEU A 118 -4.21 18.85 5.13
C LEU A 118 -4.72 18.35 6.48
N ALA A 119 -3.79 18.24 7.42
CA ALA A 119 -4.10 17.99 8.82
C ALA A 119 -4.60 19.30 9.48
N ASP A 120 -5.41 19.18 10.50
CA ASP A 120 -5.91 20.33 11.26
C ASP A 120 -4.72 21.09 11.91
N GLY A 121 -4.68 22.39 11.75
CA GLY A 121 -3.55 23.19 12.25
C GLY A 121 -2.26 23.11 11.43
N ALA A 122 -2.25 22.40 10.29
CA ALA A 122 -1.08 22.36 9.44
C ALA A 122 -0.72 23.75 8.90
N VAL A 123 0.55 24.13 8.99
CA VAL A 123 1.06 25.42 8.47
C VAL A 123 1.56 25.25 7.04
N GLY A 124 1.58 26.39 6.28
CA GLY A 124 2.12 26.42 4.91
C GLY A 124 1.06 26.42 3.80
N HIS A 125 -0.23 26.39 4.16
CA HIS A 125 -1.37 26.61 3.26
C HIS A 125 -1.86 28.06 3.25
N MET A 126 -1.32 28.90 4.12
CA MET A 126 -1.62 30.32 4.23
C MET A 126 -0.43 31.16 3.78
N GLU A 127 -0.70 32.28 3.12
CA GLU A 127 0.29 33.28 2.72
C GLU A 127 -0.23 34.65 3.13
N GLY A 128 0.46 35.30 4.08
CA GLY A 128 -0.06 36.50 4.73
C GLY A 128 -1.39 36.24 5.45
N ASN A 129 -2.41 37.03 5.17
CA ASN A 129 -3.76 36.88 5.73
C ASN A 129 -4.74 36.08 4.87
N GLY A 130 -4.26 35.42 3.78
CA GLY A 130 -5.10 34.70 2.84
C GLY A 130 -4.63 33.27 2.59
N SER A 131 -5.44 32.49 1.89
CA SER A 131 -5.04 31.16 1.41
C SER A 131 -3.95 31.29 0.35
N ARG A 132 -2.90 30.50 0.46
CA ARG A 132 -1.86 30.39 -0.57
C ARG A 132 -2.49 29.87 -1.87
N MET A 133 -2.36 30.63 -2.95
CA MET A 133 -2.86 30.29 -4.27
C MET A 133 -1.78 29.56 -5.07
N VAL A 134 -2.16 28.55 -5.85
CA VAL A 134 -1.23 27.74 -6.65
C VAL A 134 -1.82 27.42 -8.03
N LYS A 135 -0.94 27.32 -9.03
CA LYS A 135 -1.29 26.81 -10.36
C LYS A 135 -1.22 25.29 -10.35
N THR A 136 -2.15 24.65 -11.05
CA THR A 136 -2.21 23.20 -11.21
C THR A 136 -2.50 22.85 -12.67
N PRO A 137 -2.09 21.67 -13.16
CA PRO A 137 -2.37 21.24 -14.54
C PRO A 137 -3.85 21.01 -14.85
N TRP A 138 -4.70 20.93 -13.83
CA TRP A 138 -6.13 20.65 -13.96
C TRP A 138 -7.03 21.87 -13.74
N SER A 139 -6.44 23.06 -13.60
CA SER A 139 -7.17 24.31 -13.46
C SER A 139 -6.48 25.43 -14.23
N ASP A 140 -7.21 26.12 -15.07
CA ASP A 140 -6.70 27.29 -15.80
C ASP A 140 -6.48 28.50 -14.89
N GLN A 141 -7.11 28.50 -13.73
CA GLN A 141 -6.99 29.55 -12.70
C GLN A 141 -6.22 29.06 -11.49
N GLU A 142 -5.57 29.97 -10.79
CA GLU A 142 -4.99 29.65 -9.50
C GLU A 142 -6.09 29.28 -8.50
N ILE A 143 -5.87 28.18 -7.78
CA ILE A 143 -6.78 27.66 -6.76
C ILE A 143 -6.09 27.63 -5.39
N PRO A 144 -6.85 27.62 -4.29
CA PRO A 144 -6.28 27.50 -2.95
C PRO A 144 -5.45 26.22 -2.83
N PHE A 145 -4.29 26.31 -2.18
CA PHE A 145 -3.38 25.19 -1.98
C PHE A 145 -4.08 23.96 -1.35
N ALA A 146 -4.96 24.18 -0.38
CA ALA A 146 -5.74 23.12 0.26
C ALA A 146 -6.61 22.34 -0.73
N GLU A 147 -7.23 23.03 -1.66
CA GLU A 147 -8.05 22.45 -2.73
C GLU A 147 -7.17 21.70 -3.72
N ALA A 148 -6.08 22.31 -4.16
CA ALA A 148 -5.11 21.67 -5.06
C ALA A 148 -4.53 20.37 -4.48
N ALA A 149 -4.17 20.38 -3.19
CA ALA A 149 -3.68 19.20 -2.47
C ALA A 149 -4.74 18.09 -2.38
N SER A 150 -6.01 18.47 -2.16
CA SER A 150 -7.13 17.52 -2.16
C SER A 150 -7.33 16.88 -3.52
N ILE A 151 -7.43 17.69 -4.58
CA ILE A 151 -7.60 17.20 -5.96
C ILE A 151 -6.42 16.30 -6.36
N GLY A 152 -5.19 16.71 -6.09
CA GLY A 152 -3.99 15.92 -6.39
C GLY A 152 -3.98 14.58 -5.68
N THR A 153 -4.37 14.54 -4.40
CA THR A 153 -4.46 13.30 -3.61
C THR A 153 -5.56 12.39 -4.15
N GLU A 154 -6.75 12.92 -4.45
CA GLU A 154 -7.85 12.16 -5.04
C GLU A 154 -7.46 11.56 -6.40
N LYS A 155 -6.73 12.32 -7.25
CA LYS A 155 -6.23 11.81 -8.52
C LYS A 155 -5.25 10.64 -8.34
N VAL A 156 -4.34 10.71 -7.36
CA VAL A 156 -3.46 9.58 -7.05
C VAL A 156 -4.28 8.35 -6.65
N ILE A 157 -5.25 8.53 -5.78
CA ILE A 157 -6.11 7.45 -5.31
C ILE A 157 -6.92 6.85 -6.47
N ARG A 158 -7.54 7.68 -7.32
CA ARG A 158 -8.46 7.21 -8.37
C ARG A 158 -7.74 6.70 -9.60
N ASP A 159 -6.82 7.49 -10.13
CA ASP A 159 -6.35 7.35 -11.51
C ASP A 159 -4.99 6.66 -11.58
N HIS A 160 -4.15 6.80 -10.56
CA HIS A 160 -2.75 6.41 -10.64
C HIS A 160 -2.36 5.20 -9.78
N ALA A 161 -2.97 5.03 -8.62
CA ALA A 161 -2.60 3.92 -7.73
C ALA A 161 -3.30 2.62 -8.09
N THR A 162 -2.56 1.51 -8.12
CA THR A 162 -3.11 0.16 -8.11
C THR A 162 -3.40 -0.27 -6.68
N ILE A 163 -2.56 0.16 -5.77
CA ILE A 163 -2.55 -0.17 -4.34
C ILE A 163 -2.31 1.11 -3.55
N GLY A 164 -3.04 1.29 -2.45
CA GLY A 164 -2.85 2.39 -1.53
C GLY A 164 -1.93 2.04 -0.36
N ILE A 165 -0.97 2.91 -0.08
CA ILE A 165 -0.19 2.91 1.15
C ILE A 165 -0.55 4.20 1.91
N VAL A 166 -1.39 4.09 2.91
CA VAL A 166 -1.78 5.23 3.74
C VAL A 166 -0.75 5.42 4.84
N VAL A 167 -0.06 6.54 4.85
CA VAL A 167 0.91 6.86 5.92
C VAL A 167 0.30 7.89 6.85
N THR A 168 0.11 7.49 8.10
CA THR A 168 -0.34 8.35 9.19
C THR A 168 0.64 8.29 10.38
N THR A 169 0.36 8.95 11.49
CA THR A 169 1.24 8.98 12.66
C THR A 169 0.46 8.90 13.97
N ASP A 170 1.10 8.41 15.00
CA ASP A 170 0.62 8.44 16.39
C ASP A 170 0.87 9.80 17.09
N GLY A 171 1.37 10.81 16.35
CA GLY A 171 1.73 12.12 16.88
C GLY A 171 3.20 12.23 17.33
N THR A 172 3.95 11.13 17.37
CA THR A 172 5.39 11.16 17.74
C THR A 172 6.27 11.54 16.55
N ILE A 173 5.73 11.56 15.35
CA ILE A 173 6.38 11.99 14.12
C ILE A 173 5.63 13.22 13.58
N GLY A 174 6.36 14.26 13.28
CA GLY A 174 5.81 15.53 12.83
C GLY A 174 5.75 16.58 13.94
N GLU A 175 5.02 17.66 13.68
CA GLU A 175 4.93 18.81 14.59
C GLU A 175 3.55 18.93 15.28
N LEU A 176 2.59 18.06 14.92
CA LEU A 176 1.22 18.11 15.40
C LEU A 176 0.90 16.87 16.23
N GLU A 177 -0.04 17.01 17.15
CA GLU A 177 -0.55 15.89 17.95
C GLU A 177 -1.45 14.98 17.11
N ARG A 178 -1.68 13.75 17.57
CA ARG A 178 -2.44 12.70 16.85
C ARG A 178 -3.82 13.16 16.39
N GLU A 179 -4.52 13.90 17.22
CA GLU A 179 -5.89 14.36 16.98
C GLU A 179 -6.01 15.22 15.70
N ASN A 180 -4.97 15.97 15.40
CA ASN A 180 -4.94 16.85 14.23
C ASN A 180 -4.89 16.08 12.90
N TYR A 181 -4.48 14.82 12.92
CA TYR A 181 -4.37 14.01 11.71
C TYR A 181 -5.63 13.19 11.40
N ILE A 182 -6.52 12.97 12.38
CA ILE A 182 -7.66 12.05 12.28
C ILE A 182 -8.58 12.40 11.11
N ASN A 183 -9.02 13.65 10.99
CA ASN A 183 -9.94 14.07 9.92
C ASN A 183 -9.37 13.82 8.51
N ALA A 184 -8.10 14.13 8.30
CA ALA A 184 -7.43 13.92 7.01
C ALA A 184 -7.16 12.43 6.74
N GLU A 185 -6.90 11.65 7.77
CA GLU A 185 -6.74 10.19 7.72
C GLU A 185 -8.05 9.51 7.33
N GLU A 186 -9.14 9.81 8.05
CA GLU A 186 -10.49 9.28 7.76
C GLU A 186 -10.94 9.61 6.34
N ARG A 187 -10.65 10.83 5.87
CA ARG A 187 -10.94 11.22 4.48
C ARG A 187 -10.17 10.34 3.50
N THR A 188 -8.87 10.11 3.75
CA THR A 188 -8.02 9.26 2.90
C THR A 188 -8.57 7.84 2.82
N VAL A 189 -8.88 7.25 3.97
CA VAL A 189 -9.42 5.89 4.07
C VAL A 189 -10.77 5.78 3.37
N ARG A 190 -11.66 6.75 3.57
CA ARG A 190 -12.98 6.79 2.94
C ARG A 190 -12.88 6.85 1.41
N GLU A 191 -11.98 7.66 0.86
CA GLU A 191 -11.78 7.76 -0.59
C GLU A 191 -11.28 6.43 -1.18
N LEU A 192 -10.33 5.76 -0.52
CA LEU A 192 -9.83 4.44 -0.95
C LEU A 192 -10.93 3.37 -0.92
N LYS A 193 -11.73 3.34 0.16
CA LYS A 193 -12.85 2.40 0.30
C LYS A 193 -13.93 2.61 -0.74
N ASN A 194 -14.30 3.87 -1.00
CA ASN A 194 -15.33 4.22 -1.99
C ASN A 194 -14.99 3.72 -3.40
N ILE A 195 -13.70 3.60 -3.70
CA ILE A 195 -13.23 3.14 -5.00
C ILE A 195 -12.96 1.62 -5.00
N GLY A 196 -12.97 0.99 -3.84
CA GLY A 196 -12.69 -0.43 -3.69
C GLY A 196 -11.24 -0.82 -3.98
N LYS A 197 -10.30 0.11 -3.80
CA LYS A 197 -8.86 -0.19 -3.96
C LYS A 197 -8.30 -0.85 -2.70
N PRO A 198 -7.46 -1.89 -2.85
CA PRO A 198 -6.76 -2.48 -1.72
C PRO A 198 -5.75 -1.48 -1.16
N PHE A 199 -5.67 -1.38 0.16
CA PHE A 199 -4.71 -0.50 0.83
C PHE A 199 -4.38 -1.03 2.22
N VAL A 200 -3.25 -0.58 2.75
CA VAL A 200 -2.86 -0.76 4.14
C VAL A 200 -2.53 0.59 4.76
N ILE A 201 -2.62 0.67 6.07
CA ILE A 201 -2.27 1.87 6.83
C ILE A 201 -0.92 1.62 7.51
N LEU A 202 0.04 2.52 7.31
CA LEU A 202 1.27 2.58 8.06
C LEU A 202 1.13 3.62 9.16
N LEU A 203 1.15 3.16 10.40
CA LEU A 203 1.18 4.02 11.58
C LEU A 203 2.64 4.37 11.89
N ASN A 204 3.10 5.51 11.37
CA ASN A 204 4.48 5.96 11.54
C ASN A 204 4.69 6.51 12.96
N SER A 205 5.57 5.86 13.69
CA SER A 205 5.86 6.15 15.10
C SER A 205 7.35 6.15 15.37
N ALA A 206 7.80 6.99 16.28
CA ALA A 206 9.15 6.93 16.82
C ALA A 206 9.41 5.64 17.61
N LYS A 207 8.33 5.02 18.15
CA LYS A 207 8.40 3.78 18.94
C LYS A 207 7.32 2.78 18.51
N PRO A 208 7.46 2.18 17.30
CA PRO A 208 6.40 1.35 16.70
C PRO A 208 6.04 0.09 17.52
N TYR A 209 6.92 -0.34 18.41
CA TYR A 209 6.72 -1.52 19.27
C TYR A 209 6.25 -1.17 20.70
N ALA A 210 6.00 0.11 21.00
CA ALA A 210 5.42 0.50 22.29
C ALA A 210 3.97 0.00 22.41
N GLN A 211 3.57 -0.35 23.63
CA GLN A 211 2.21 -0.88 23.88
C GLN A 211 1.12 0.11 23.46
N GLU A 212 1.34 1.40 23.66
CA GLU A 212 0.41 2.46 23.26
C GLU A 212 0.24 2.51 21.73
N THR A 213 1.35 2.41 20.97
CA THR A 213 1.32 2.41 19.50
C THR A 213 0.65 1.15 18.96
N ILE A 214 0.93 -0.03 19.56
CA ILE A 214 0.29 -1.29 19.17
C ILE A 214 -1.21 -1.25 19.48
N LYS A 215 -1.61 -0.73 20.64
CA LYS A 215 -3.01 -0.57 21.00
C LYS A 215 -3.73 0.37 20.03
N LEU A 216 -3.15 1.52 19.72
CA LEU A 216 -3.68 2.44 18.74
C LEU A 216 -3.84 1.78 17.37
N ALA A 217 -2.84 1.03 16.91
CA ALA A 217 -2.92 0.29 15.65
C ALA A 217 -4.10 -0.68 15.63
N SER A 218 -4.31 -1.45 16.72
CA SER A 218 -5.44 -2.37 16.83
C SER A 218 -6.81 -1.66 16.84
N GLU A 219 -6.92 -0.54 17.55
CA GLU A 219 -8.12 0.30 17.54
C GLU A 219 -8.42 0.85 16.11
N MET A 220 -7.38 1.25 15.39
CA MET A 220 -7.51 1.70 14.01
C MET A 220 -7.91 0.56 13.07
N GLU A 221 -7.37 -0.66 13.25
CA GLU A 221 -7.78 -1.85 12.48
C GLU A 221 -9.26 -2.16 12.66
N GLU A 222 -9.75 -2.11 13.90
CA GLU A 222 -11.17 -2.31 14.20
C GLU A 222 -12.05 -1.22 13.57
N ASN A 223 -11.63 0.04 13.63
CA ASN A 223 -12.40 1.17 13.11
C ASN A 223 -12.41 1.20 11.57
N TYR A 224 -11.25 0.97 10.97
CA TYR A 224 -11.09 1.06 9.51
C TYR A 224 -11.26 -0.27 8.79
N GLN A 225 -11.41 -1.40 9.48
CA GLN A 225 -11.56 -2.73 8.89
C GLN A 225 -10.52 -2.95 7.78
N THR A 226 -9.27 -2.65 8.07
CA THR A 226 -8.11 -2.81 7.18
C THR A 226 -6.85 -2.94 8.02
N THR A 227 -5.82 -3.56 7.47
CA THR A 227 -4.57 -3.82 8.18
C THR A 227 -3.83 -2.52 8.51
N VAL A 228 -3.42 -2.37 9.77
CA VAL A 228 -2.60 -1.24 10.25
C VAL A 228 -1.25 -1.76 10.74
N VAL A 229 -0.18 -1.30 10.12
CA VAL A 229 1.19 -1.73 10.42
C VAL A 229 1.94 -0.62 11.14
N PRO A 230 2.25 -0.77 12.44
CA PRO A 230 3.11 0.18 13.15
C PRO A 230 4.53 0.09 12.62
N VAL A 231 5.11 1.21 12.21
CA VAL A 231 6.45 1.28 11.63
C VAL A 231 7.19 2.55 12.04
N ASN A 232 8.51 2.55 11.92
CA ASN A 232 9.29 3.77 11.87
C ASN A 232 9.82 3.90 10.43
N CYS A 233 9.29 4.86 9.67
CA CYS A 233 9.63 5.02 8.27
C CYS A 233 11.12 5.34 8.02
N GLU A 234 11.82 5.97 8.97
CA GLU A 234 13.26 6.22 8.85
C GLU A 234 14.09 4.96 9.08
N GLN A 235 13.62 4.06 9.93
CA GLN A 235 14.34 2.86 10.36
C GLN A 235 13.86 1.59 9.65
N LEU A 236 13.05 1.70 8.61
CA LEU A 236 12.58 0.55 7.83
C LEU A 236 13.75 -0.28 7.31
N ARG A 237 13.60 -1.59 7.40
CA ARG A 237 14.47 -2.60 6.81
C ARG A 237 13.76 -3.24 5.63
N ARG A 238 14.52 -3.97 4.82
CA ARG A 238 13.96 -4.69 3.67
C ARG A 238 12.85 -5.67 4.08
N GLU A 239 13.04 -6.38 5.19
CA GLU A 239 12.06 -7.33 5.71
C GLU A 239 10.75 -6.65 6.11
N ASP A 240 10.82 -5.42 6.65
CA ASP A 240 9.63 -4.65 7.01
C ASP A 240 8.85 -4.23 5.76
N VAL A 241 9.55 -3.80 4.70
CA VAL A 241 8.93 -3.46 3.42
C VAL A 241 8.27 -4.69 2.78
N LEU A 242 8.92 -5.85 2.83
CA LEU A 242 8.34 -7.10 2.33
C LEU A 242 7.07 -7.48 3.09
N LYS A 243 7.04 -7.34 4.42
CA LYS A 243 5.84 -7.56 5.24
C LYS A 243 4.71 -6.58 4.90
N ILE A 244 5.04 -5.30 4.66
CA ILE A 244 4.05 -4.31 4.21
C ILE A 244 3.44 -4.74 2.88
N LEU A 245 4.26 -5.14 1.90
CA LEU A 245 3.77 -5.62 0.61
C LEU A 245 2.93 -6.90 0.76
N GLU A 246 3.32 -7.79 1.65
CA GLU A 246 2.54 -8.99 2.00
C GLU A 246 1.19 -8.62 2.59
N SER A 247 1.15 -7.68 3.55
CA SER A 247 -0.11 -7.21 4.15
C SER A 247 -1.06 -6.62 3.10
N VAL A 248 -0.54 -5.85 2.15
CA VAL A 248 -1.36 -5.32 1.04
C VAL A 248 -2.05 -6.41 0.24
N LEU A 249 -1.42 -7.57 0.08
CA LEU A 249 -2.00 -8.67 -0.70
C LEU A 249 -3.23 -9.27 -0.04
N TYR A 250 -3.24 -9.32 1.28
CA TYR A 250 -4.39 -9.81 2.02
C TYR A 250 -5.60 -8.86 1.93
N GLU A 251 -5.37 -7.60 1.57
CA GLU A 251 -6.44 -6.62 1.34
C GLU A 251 -7.11 -6.75 -0.05
N PHE A 252 -6.53 -7.55 -0.97
CA PHE A 252 -7.18 -7.79 -2.24
C PHE A 252 -8.41 -8.69 -2.07
N PRO A 253 -9.56 -8.36 -2.68
CA PRO A 253 -10.73 -9.21 -2.62
C PRO A 253 -10.44 -10.57 -3.27
N ILE A 254 -10.96 -11.64 -2.67
CA ILE A 254 -10.88 -12.98 -3.22
C ILE A 254 -11.71 -13.01 -4.51
N GLN A 255 -11.05 -13.21 -5.65
CA GLN A 255 -11.74 -13.29 -6.94
C GLN A 255 -12.17 -14.70 -7.31
N ARG A 256 -11.46 -15.72 -6.81
CA ARG A 256 -11.73 -17.12 -7.14
C ARG A 256 -11.30 -18.02 -6.00
N MET A 257 -12.18 -18.93 -5.62
CA MET A 257 -11.88 -20.07 -4.74
C MET A 257 -12.03 -21.35 -5.53
N GLU A 258 -11.03 -22.23 -5.49
CA GLU A 258 -11.07 -23.55 -6.08
C GLU A 258 -11.07 -24.60 -4.96
N PHE A 259 -12.11 -25.44 -4.96
CA PHE A 259 -12.26 -26.51 -4.00
C PHE A 259 -11.88 -27.83 -4.66
N PHE A 260 -10.84 -28.48 -4.19
CA PHE A 260 -10.48 -29.82 -4.62
C PHE A 260 -11.20 -30.85 -3.74
N ILE A 261 -12.29 -31.39 -4.24
CA ILE A 261 -13.05 -32.40 -3.53
C ILE A 261 -12.56 -33.78 -3.97
N PRO A 262 -12.11 -34.66 -3.05
CA PRO A 262 -11.65 -36.00 -3.41
C PRO A 262 -12.78 -36.80 -4.08
N LYS A 263 -12.47 -37.55 -5.15
CA LYS A 263 -13.46 -38.31 -5.94
C LYS A 263 -14.31 -39.28 -5.12
N TRP A 264 -13.76 -39.83 -4.01
CA TRP A 264 -14.55 -40.71 -3.13
C TRP A 264 -15.77 -40.03 -2.50
N THR A 265 -15.79 -38.71 -2.39
CA THR A 265 -16.95 -37.96 -1.87
C THR A 265 -18.14 -37.98 -2.83
N GLU A 266 -17.90 -38.19 -4.12
CA GLU A 266 -18.96 -38.36 -5.12
C GLU A 266 -19.79 -39.63 -4.87
N MET A 267 -19.15 -40.68 -4.33
CA MET A 267 -19.78 -41.97 -4.01
C MET A 267 -20.63 -41.92 -2.72
N LEU A 268 -20.53 -40.88 -1.94
CA LEU A 268 -21.36 -40.69 -0.74
C LEU A 268 -22.80 -40.36 -1.12
N SER A 269 -23.74 -40.88 -0.33
CA SER A 269 -25.16 -40.54 -0.49
C SER A 269 -25.39 -39.04 -0.30
N ALA A 270 -26.43 -38.46 -0.92
CA ALA A 270 -26.74 -37.03 -0.80
C ALA A 270 -26.91 -36.56 0.65
N ASP A 271 -27.43 -37.46 1.51
CA ASP A 271 -27.70 -37.19 2.92
C ASP A 271 -26.47 -37.41 3.83
N HIS A 272 -25.34 -37.83 3.27
CA HIS A 272 -24.14 -38.06 4.08
C HIS A 272 -23.67 -36.75 4.72
N PRO A 273 -23.37 -36.72 6.03
CA PRO A 273 -22.99 -35.49 6.74
C PRO A 273 -21.85 -34.69 6.08
N VAL A 274 -20.82 -35.39 5.60
CA VAL A 274 -19.68 -34.76 4.91
C VAL A 274 -20.12 -34.11 3.59
N LYS A 275 -20.93 -34.83 2.76
CA LYS A 275 -21.42 -34.31 1.48
C LYS A 275 -22.36 -33.12 1.69
N SER A 276 -23.23 -33.18 2.67
CA SER A 276 -24.14 -32.11 3.00
C SER A 276 -23.42 -30.86 3.52
N LEU A 277 -22.32 -31.03 4.25
CA LEU A 277 -21.48 -29.94 4.72
C LEU A 277 -20.83 -29.19 3.53
N PHE A 278 -20.27 -29.92 2.56
CA PHE A 278 -19.70 -29.32 1.36
C PHE A 278 -20.75 -28.58 0.52
N LEU A 279 -21.93 -29.16 0.35
CA LEU A 279 -23.01 -28.52 -0.41
C LEU A 279 -23.53 -27.24 0.26
N ARG A 280 -23.62 -27.22 1.60
CA ARG A 280 -24.05 -26.03 2.34
C ARG A 280 -23.01 -24.91 2.31
N SER A 281 -21.72 -25.22 2.42
CA SER A 281 -20.66 -24.22 2.30
C SER A 281 -20.59 -23.58 0.90
N HIS A 282 -20.99 -24.30 -0.16
CA HIS A 282 -21.06 -23.76 -1.52
C HIS A 282 -22.19 -22.76 -1.71
N ILE A 283 -23.32 -22.95 -1.01
CA ILE A 283 -24.50 -22.07 -1.15
C ILE A 283 -24.29 -20.71 -0.46
N HIS A 284 -23.39 -20.65 0.53
CA HIS A 284 -23.08 -19.40 1.23
C HIS A 284 -21.86 -18.63 0.67
N ALA A 285 -21.14 -19.19 -0.30
CA ALA A 285 -19.94 -18.59 -0.90
C ALA A 285 -20.22 -17.85 -2.24
N VAL A 286 -21.47 -17.80 -2.68
CA VAL A 286 -21.88 -17.02 -3.87
C VAL A 286 -22.72 -15.86 -3.38
N PRO A 287 -22.26 -14.59 -3.53
CA PRO A 287 -23.06 -13.40 -3.22
C PRO A 287 -24.21 -13.23 -4.22
#